data_163d26763b6fc89b370717847503f118
#
_entry.id   163d26763b6fc89b370717847503f118
#
_cell.length_a   1.000
_cell.length_b   1.000
_cell.length_c   1.000
_cell.angle_alpha   90.00
_cell.angle_beta   90.00
_cell.angle_gamma   90.00
#
_symmetry.space_group_name_H-M   'P 1'
#
loop_
_entity.id
_entity.type
_entity.pdbx_description
1 polymer ?
#
loop_
_entity_poly.entity_id
_entity_poly.type
_entity_poly.pdbx_seq_one_letter_code
_entity_poly.pdbx_strand_id
1 'polypeptide(L)'
;MAELTEQIRLYEPHRRQPRIAAIGGGHGLSAMLRGLKTYTKNITAIVTVADDGGGSGMLREDLGMLPPGDIRNCIMALANTEPTMQQLLNYRFTDGSLAGQSFGNLFLAAMNGISGSFDEAVHRMGDVLAITGRVLPVTHQDV
;
A
#
# COMPACT_ATOMS: atom_id res chain seq x y z
N MET A 1 -34.67 13.84 -21.15
CA MET A 1 -33.74 12.83 -20.61
C MET A 1 -32.28 13.09 -21.05
N ALA A 2 -32.01 13.28 -22.35
CA ALA A 2 -30.67 13.62 -22.82
C ALA A 2 -30.14 14.96 -22.28
N GLU A 3 -31.00 15.96 -22.22
CA GLU A 3 -30.67 17.29 -21.69
C GLU A 3 -30.32 17.30 -20.20
N LEU A 4 -31.00 16.48 -19.40
CA LEU A 4 -30.71 16.33 -17.96
C LEU A 4 -29.36 15.61 -17.72
N THR A 5 -29.07 14.62 -18.55
CA THR A 5 -27.79 13.87 -18.48
C THR A 5 -26.63 14.75 -18.90
N GLU A 6 -26.83 15.66 -19.85
CA GLU A 6 -25.82 16.61 -20.30
C GLU A 6 -25.61 17.73 -19.28
N GLN A 7 -26.63 18.21 -18.62
CA GLN A 7 -26.54 19.16 -17.51
C GLN A 7 -25.82 18.55 -16.30
N ILE A 8 -26.05 17.27 -15.98
CA ILE A 8 -25.38 16.56 -14.93
C ILE A 8 -23.87 16.41 -15.28
N ARG A 9 -23.53 16.07 -16.54
CA ARG A 9 -22.14 16.03 -17.02
C ARG A 9 -21.42 17.37 -16.95
N LEU A 10 -22.11 18.46 -17.19
CA LEU A 10 -21.56 19.82 -17.11
C LEU A 10 -21.33 20.28 -15.65
N TYR A 11 -22.06 19.70 -14.70
CA TYR A 11 -21.89 19.99 -13.26
C TYR A 11 -20.80 19.14 -12.57
N GLU A 12 -20.45 17.96 -13.11
CA GLU A 12 -19.44 17.07 -12.54
C GLU A 12 -17.97 17.50 -12.76
N PRO A 13 -17.58 18.19 -13.84
CA PRO A 13 -16.17 18.50 -14.08
C PRO A 13 -15.54 19.48 -13.08
N HIS A 14 -16.29 20.12 -12.22
CA HIS A 14 -15.78 21.12 -11.28
C HIS A 14 -15.77 20.66 -9.81
N ARG A 15 -16.22 19.45 -9.50
CA ARG A 15 -16.00 18.87 -8.18
C ARG A 15 -14.54 18.48 -8.05
N ARG A 16 -13.73 19.34 -7.45
CA ARG A 16 -12.39 18.98 -7.00
C ARG A 16 -12.52 17.78 -6.08
N GLN A 17 -11.94 16.65 -6.48
CA GLN A 17 -11.89 15.49 -5.62
C GLN A 17 -11.20 15.87 -4.30
N PRO A 18 -11.75 15.50 -3.14
CA PRO A 18 -11.15 15.85 -1.86
C PRO A 18 -9.74 15.27 -1.75
N ARG A 19 -8.85 15.99 -1.09
CA ARG A 19 -7.54 15.48 -0.69
C ARG A 19 -7.68 14.88 0.68
N ILE A 20 -7.28 13.62 0.82
CA ILE A 20 -7.42 12.86 2.06
C ILE A 20 -6.05 12.39 2.51
N ALA A 21 -5.70 12.69 3.75
CA ALA A 21 -4.58 12.09 4.46
C ALA A 21 -5.14 11.09 5.47
N ALA A 22 -4.76 9.82 5.36
CA ALA A 22 -5.15 8.76 6.27
C ALA A 22 -3.93 8.30 7.06
N ILE A 23 -4.00 8.35 8.38
CA ILE A 23 -2.88 8.05 9.27
C ILE A 23 -3.24 6.86 10.15
N GLY A 24 -2.36 5.87 10.21
CA GLY A 24 -2.56 4.70 11.05
C GLY A 24 -1.76 3.49 10.61
N GLY A 25 -2.25 2.31 10.97
CA GLY A 25 -1.64 1.03 10.63
C GLY A 25 -2.63 -0.11 10.67
N GLY A 26 -2.16 -1.31 10.33
CA GLY A 26 -2.93 -2.53 10.40
C GLY A 26 -4.08 -2.65 9.40
N HIS A 27 -4.98 -3.59 9.69
CA HIS A 27 -6.09 -3.93 8.81
C HIS A 27 -7.16 -2.84 8.72
N GLY A 28 -7.34 -2.05 9.77
CA GLY A 28 -8.32 -0.97 9.80
C GLY A 28 -8.02 0.10 8.75
N LEU A 29 -6.78 0.56 8.69
CA LEU A 29 -6.36 1.54 7.70
C LEU A 29 -6.50 1.00 6.28
N SER A 30 -6.01 -0.21 6.02
CA SER A 30 -6.08 -0.81 4.68
C SER A 30 -7.52 -1.03 4.21
N ALA A 31 -8.43 -1.43 5.10
CA ALA A 31 -9.85 -1.56 4.78
C ALA A 31 -10.47 -0.21 4.41
N MET A 32 -10.16 0.84 5.16
CA MET A 32 -10.61 2.21 4.87
C MET A 32 -10.08 2.70 3.52
N LEU A 33 -8.82 2.45 3.20
CA LEU A 33 -8.20 2.86 1.93
C LEU A 33 -8.87 2.19 0.72
N ARG A 34 -9.29 0.93 0.84
CA ARG A 34 -10.04 0.24 -0.22
C ARG A 34 -11.36 0.95 -0.56
N GLY A 35 -12.03 1.49 0.44
CA GLY A 35 -13.25 2.29 0.25
C GLY A 35 -12.93 3.67 -0.33
N LEU A 36 -11.95 4.38 0.25
CA LEU A 36 -11.61 5.75 -0.14
C LEU A 36 -11.15 5.88 -1.58
N LYS A 37 -10.44 4.90 -2.13
CA LYS A 37 -9.99 4.95 -3.53
C LYS A 37 -11.11 4.97 -4.56
N THR A 38 -12.34 4.62 -4.18
CA THR A 38 -13.52 4.71 -5.04
C THR A 38 -14.08 6.13 -5.12
N TYR A 39 -13.74 7.00 -4.16
CA TYR A 39 -14.23 8.37 -4.07
C TYR A 39 -13.23 9.42 -4.57
N THR A 40 -11.95 9.18 -4.36
CA THR A 40 -10.90 10.13 -4.72
C THR A 40 -9.61 9.43 -5.10
N LYS A 41 -8.84 10.06 -5.98
CA LYS A 41 -7.46 9.66 -6.31
C LYS A 41 -6.42 10.39 -5.45
N ASN A 42 -6.83 11.44 -4.74
CA ASN A 42 -5.95 12.30 -3.95
C ASN A 42 -5.83 11.76 -2.52
N ILE A 43 -5.31 10.55 -2.37
CA ILE A 43 -5.10 9.88 -1.08
C ILE A 43 -3.61 9.85 -0.75
N THR A 44 -3.28 10.21 0.48
CA THR A 44 -1.97 9.96 1.07
C THR A 44 -2.16 9.13 2.34
N ALA A 45 -1.66 7.90 2.34
CA ALA A 45 -1.65 7.05 3.53
C ALA A 45 -0.31 7.22 4.25
N ILE A 46 -0.37 7.62 5.52
CA ILE A 46 0.79 7.72 6.40
C ILE A 46 0.73 6.54 7.36
N VAL A 47 1.64 5.60 7.21
CA VAL A 47 1.53 4.26 7.78
C VAL A 47 2.55 4.05 8.89
N THR A 48 2.12 3.47 10.00
CA THR A 48 3.01 3.10 11.11
C THR A 48 3.99 2.03 10.70
N VAL A 49 5.18 2.05 11.30
CA VAL A 49 6.30 1.11 11.03
C VAL A 49 6.70 0.33 12.30
N ALA A 50 5.78 0.19 13.24
CA ALA A 50 6.04 -0.45 14.53
C ALA A 50 5.52 -1.90 14.63
N ASP A 51 5.19 -2.54 13.50
CA ASP A 51 4.73 -3.93 13.46
C ASP A 51 5.91 -4.91 13.51
N ASP A 52 6.04 -5.63 14.60
CA ASP A 52 7.05 -6.67 14.83
C ASP A 52 6.48 -8.09 14.64
N GLY A 53 5.24 -8.24 14.15
CA GLY A 53 4.58 -9.52 14.05
C GLY A 53 5.07 -10.40 12.88
N GLY A 54 5.21 -11.69 13.13
CA GLY A 54 5.43 -12.71 12.11
C GLY A 54 6.61 -12.43 11.16
N GLY A 55 6.33 -12.46 9.85
CA GLY A 55 7.34 -12.25 8.81
C GLY A 55 7.96 -10.86 8.79
N SER A 56 7.27 -9.84 9.32
CA SER A 56 7.82 -8.47 9.39
C SER A 56 8.98 -8.38 10.37
N GLY A 57 8.85 -9.02 11.53
CA GLY A 57 9.93 -9.06 12.55
C GLY A 57 11.18 -9.73 12.02
N MET A 58 11.03 -10.88 11.34
CA MET A 58 12.16 -11.60 10.74
C MET A 58 12.90 -10.75 9.69
N LEU A 59 12.18 -10.07 8.80
CA LEU A 59 12.80 -9.21 7.78
C LEU A 59 13.48 -7.99 8.40
N ARG A 60 12.94 -7.45 9.50
CA ARG A 60 13.57 -6.38 10.26
C ARG A 60 14.90 -6.81 10.84
N GLU A 61 14.94 -7.99 11.47
CA GLU A 61 16.17 -8.54 12.09
C GLU A 61 17.20 -8.94 11.03
N ASP A 62 16.78 -9.67 9.99
CA ASP A 62 17.71 -10.24 9.01
C ASP A 62 18.25 -9.19 8.03
N LEU A 63 17.43 -8.23 7.63
CA LEU A 63 17.78 -7.26 6.57
C LEU A 63 17.94 -5.83 7.09
N GLY A 64 17.67 -5.58 8.37
CA GLY A 64 17.75 -4.24 8.96
C GLY A 64 16.78 -3.23 8.32
N MET A 65 15.70 -3.70 7.72
CA MET A 65 14.69 -2.85 7.09
C MET A 65 13.54 -2.56 8.03
N LEU A 66 12.82 -1.47 7.77
CA LEU A 66 11.59 -1.19 8.50
C LEU A 66 10.55 -2.30 8.28
N PRO A 67 9.70 -2.62 9.29
CA PRO A 67 8.70 -3.68 9.17
C PRO A 67 7.75 -3.40 8.00
N PRO A 68 7.65 -4.32 7.03
CA PRO A 68 6.92 -4.05 5.78
C PRO A 68 5.42 -4.33 5.84
N GLY A 69 4.93 -5.01 6.88
CA GLY A 69 3.59 -5.60 6.90
C GLY A 69 2.46 -4.60 6.67
N ASP A 70 2.38 -3.57 7.48
CA ASP A 70 1.34 -2.55 7.39
C ASP A 70 1.44 -1.72 6.11
N ILE A 71 2.67 -1.35 5.73
CA ILE A 71 2.93 -0.62 4.48
C ILE A 71 2.51 -1.46 3.28
N ARG A 72 2.87 -2.73 3.22
CA ARG A 72 2.44 -3.65 2.18
C ARG A 72 0.91 -3.73 2.09
N ASN A 73 0.22 -3.85 3.22
CA ASN A 73 -1.24 -3.92 3.25
C ASN A 73 -1.88 -2.65 2.68
N CYS A 74 -1.33 -1.49 2.97
CA CYS A 74 -1.81 -0.21 2.43
C CYS A 74 -1.53 -0.08 0.93
N ILE A 75 -0.35 -0.46 0.47
CA ILE A 75 -0.02 -0.49 -0.96
C ILE A 75 -1.01 -1.39 -1.71
N MET A 76 -1.27 -2.58 -1.18
CA MET A 76 -2.21 -3.53 -1.79
C MET A 76 -3.64 -3.01 -1.80
N ALA A 77 -4.07 -2.33 -0.73
CA ALA A 77 -5.39 -1.73 -0.66
C ALA A 77 -5.63 -0.66 -1.74
N LEU A 78 -4.59 0.09 -2.08
CA LEU A 78 -4.62 1.13 -3.10
C LEU A 78 -4.25 0.63 -4.50
N ALA A 79 -3.75 -0.60 -4.62
CA ALA A 79 -3.35 -1.19 -5.89
C ALA A 79 -4.53 -1.43 -6.82
N ASN A 80 -4.27 -1.29 -8.13
CA ASN A 80 -5.20 -1.58 -9.21
C ASN A 80 -4.63 -2.72 -10.07
N THR A 81 -4.51 -3.89 -9.46
CA THR A 81 -3.88 -5.07 -10.05
C THR A 81 -4.89 -6.16 -10.37
N GLU A 82 -4.51 -7.04 -11.28
CA GLU A 82 -5.28 -8.24 -11.61
C GLU A 82 -5.47 -9.15 -10.38
N PRO A 83 -6.58 -9.92 -10.31
CA PRO A 83 -6.84 -10.81 -9.17
C PRO A 83 -5.71 -11.78 -8.85
N THR A 84 -5.05 -12.33 -9.87
CA THR A 84 -3.90 -13.24 -9.69
C THR A 84 -2.72 -12.54 -9.01
N MET A 85 -2.45 -11.29 -9.35
CA MET A 85 -1.40 -10.51 -8.68
C MET A 85 -1.76 -10.26 -7.21
N GLN A 86 -3.02 -9.99 -6.90
CA GLN A 86 -3.50 -9.85 -5.53
C GLN A 86 -3.29 -11.15 -4.73
N GLN A 87 -3.60 -12.29 -5.32
CA GLN A 87 -3.38 -13.59 -4.71
C GLN A 87 -1.88 -13.84 -4.47
N LEU A 88 -1.04 -13.53 -5.46
CA LEU A 88 0.40 -13.70 -5.38
C LEU A 88 1.01 -12.86 -4.24
N LEU A 89 0.66 -11.60 -4.15
CA LEU A 89 1.16 -10.70 -3.11
C LEU A 89 0.70 -11.10 -1.70
N ASN A 90 -0.47 -11.74 -1.60
CA ASN A 90 -1.02 -12.27 -0.35
C ASN A 90 -0.51 -13.67 -0.01
N TYR A 91 0.12 -14.36 -0.97
CA TYR A 91 0.60 -15.72 -0.74
C TYR A 91 1.59 -15.76 0.41
N ARG A 92 1.38 -16.68 1.34
CA ARG A 92 2.26 -16.92 2.47
C ARG A 92 2.87 -18.30 2.36
N PHE A 93 4.18 -18.37 2.42
CA PHE A 93 4.91 -19.63 2.39
C PHE A 93 4.61 -20.45 3.66
N THR A 94 4.37 -21.74 3.50
CA THR A 94 4.00 -22.64 4.59
C THR A 94 5.13 -23.55 5.03
N ASP A 95 6.14 -23.74 4.18
CA ASP A 95 7.19 -24.73 4.37
C ASP A 95 8.59 -24.13 4.09
N GLY A 96 9.59 -24.81 4.65
CA GLY A 96 10.99 -24.45 4.43
C GLY A 96 11.43 -23.17 5.17
N SER A 97 12.54 -22.62 4.75
CA SER A 97 13.14 -21.42 5.36
C SER A 97 12.31 -20.15 5.17
N LEU A 98 11.40 -20.13 4.21
CA LEU A 98 10.48 -19.00 3.96
C LEU A 98 9.17 -19.11 4.70
N ALA A 99 8.94 -20.18 5.47
CA ALA A 99 7.69 -20.39 6.21
C ALA A 99 7.32 -19.15 7.04
N GLY A 100 6.07 -18.71 6.94
CA GLY A 100 5.57 -17.51 7.60
C GLY A 100 5.77 -16.21 6.83
N GLN A 101 6.61 -16.19 5.78
CA GLN A 101 6.82 -15.01 4.93
C GLN A 101 5.72 -14.90 3.87
N SER A 102 5.22 -13.69 3.63
CA SER A 102 4.38 -13.41 2.47
C SER A 102 5.23 -13.00 1.27
N PHE A 103 4.79 -13.37 0.08
CA PHE A 103 5.46 -12.92 -1.14
C PHE A 103 5.49 -11.37 -1.24
N GLY A 104 4.43 -10.70 -0.82
CA GLY A 104 4.40 -9.24 -0.83
C GLY A 104 5.45 -8.60 0.07
N ASN A 105 5.74 -9.18 1.23
CA ASN A 105 6.83 -8.72 2.10
C ASN A 105 8.20 -8.94 1.44
N LEU A 106 8.41 -10.10 0.81
CA LEU A 106 9.64 -10.40 0.07
C LEU A 106 9.81 -9.47 -1.13
N PHE A 107 8.72 -9.16 -1.82
CA PHE A 107 8.71 -8.21 -2.93
C PHE A 107 9.19 -6.82 -2.47
N LEU A 108 8.64 -6.32 -1.37
CA LEU A 108 9.06 -5.03 -0.80
C LEU A 108 10.51 -5.08 -0.31
N ALA A 109 10.94 -6.19 0.30
CA ALA A 109 12.33 -6.39 0.72
C ALA A 109 13.31 -6.37 -0.47
N ALA A 110 12.96 -7.04 -1.56
CA ALA A 110 13.75 -6.99 -2.79
C ALA A 110 13.79 -5.58 -3.38
N MET A 111 12.66 -4.88 -3.39
CA MET A 111 12.59 -3.49 -3.84
C MET A 111 13.46 -2.58 -2.98
N ASN A 112 13.49 -2.81 -1.66
CA ASN A 112 14.36 -2.09 -0.74
C ASN A 112 15.85 -2.34 -1.06
N GLY A 113 16.21 -3.56 -1.43
CA GLY A 113 17.57 -3.92 -1.80
C GLY A 113 18.09 -3.23 -3.07
N ILE A 114 17.22 -2.92 -4.02
CA ILE A 114 17.59 -2.22 -5.28
C ILE A 114 17.36 -0.71 -5.24
N SER A 115 16.80 -0.21 -4.15
CA SER A 115 16.50 1.23 -3.96
C SER A 115 17.51 1.87 -3.00
N GLY A 116 17.63 3.20 -3.04
CA GLY A 116 18.55 3.95 -2.16
C GLY A 116 17.99 4.16 -0.75
N SER A 117 16.66 3.99 -0.55
CA SER A 117 15.99 4.16 0.73
C SER A 117 14.71 3.32 0.78
N PHE A 118 14.20 3.11 1.99
CA PHE A 118 12.91 2.42 2.17
C PHE A 118 11.75 3.20 1.55
N ASP A 119 11.76 4.52 1.63
CA ASP A 119 10.77 5.37 0.97
C ASP A 119 10.75 5.19 -0.54
N GLU A 120 11.93 5.14 -1.14
CA GLU A 120 12.05 4.90 -2.57
C GLU A 120 11.52 3.51 -2.93
N ALA A 121 11.80 2.50 -2.11
CA ALA A 121 11.27 1.14 -2.28
C ALA A 121 9.74 1.12 -2.26
N VAL A 122 9.12 1.79 -1.29
CA VAL A 122 7.67 1.92 -1.16
C VAL A 122 7.07 2.62 -2.38
N HIS A 123 7.68 3.71 -2.80
CA HIS A 123 7.24 4.46 -3.98
C HIS A 123 7.31 3.60 -5.26
N ARG A 124 8.43 2.92 -5.47
CA ARG A 124 8.63 2.05 -6.65
C ARG A 124 7.69 0.85 -6.66
N MET A 125 7.43 0.23 -5.51
CA MET A 125 6.43 -0.83 -5.40
C MET A 125 5.04 -0.30 -5.75
N GLY A 126 4.70 0.91 -5.30
CA GLY A 126 3.45 1.58 -5.64
C GLY A 126 3.30 1.80 -7.16
N ASP A 127 4.37 2.22 -7.83
CA ASP A 127 4.38 2.41 -9.29
C ASP A 127 4.15 1.08 -10.02
N VAL A 128 4.85 0.03 -9.62
CA VAL A 128 4.70 -1.32 -10.24
C VAL A 128 3.29 -1.85 -10.08
N LEU A 129 2.65 -1.58 -8.95
CA LEU A 129 1.29 -2.06 -8.65
C LEU A 129 0.19 -1.07 -9.04
N ALA A 130 0.55 0.04 -9.69
CA ALA A 130 -0.39 1.07 -10.16
C ALA A 130 -1.34 1.54 -9.06
N ILE A 131 -0.81 1.96 -7.92
CA ILE A 131 -1.63 2.38 -6.79
C ILE A 131 -2.36 3.69 -7.07
N THR A 132 -3.53 3.84 -6.46
CA THR A 132 -4.26 5.11 -6.39
C THR A 132 -3.74 5.89 -5.18
N GLY A 133 -3.16 7.08 -5.41
CA GLY A 133 -2.62 7.90 -4.33
C GLY A 133 -1.18 7.54 -3.95
N ARG A 134 -0.82 7.76 -2.70
CA ARG A 134 0.54 7.56 -2.17
C ARG A 134 0.53 6.87 -0.82
N VAL A 135 1.57 6.10 -0.56
CA VAL A 135 1.83 5.45 0.73
C VAL A 135 3.18 5.94 1.24
N LEU A 136 3.21 6.44 2.46
CA LEU A 136 4.41 6.94 3.13
C LEU A 136 4.56 6.27 4.50
N PRO A 137 5.76 5.84 4.89
CA PRO A 137 6.01 5.46 6.28
C PRO A 137 5.97 6.70 7.19
N VAL A 138 5.52 6.54 8.43
CA VAL A 138 5.44 7.64 9.39
C VAL A 138 6.81 8.15 9.80
N THR A 139 7.83 7.30 9.72
CA THR A 139 9.23 7.62 10.01
C THR A 139 10.14 6.82 9.11
N HIS A 140 11.37 7.30 8.93
CA HIS A 140 12.45 6.61 8.20
C HIS A 140 13.39 5.85 9.14
N GLN A 141 13.19 5.97 10.44
CA GLN A 141 14.04 5.36 11.46
C GLN A 141 13.33 4.17 12.10
N ASP A 142 14.12 3.20 12.48
CA ASP A 142 13.68 2.12 13.33
C ASP A 142 13.30 2.64 14.71
N VAL A 143 12.11 2.34 15.14
CA VAL A 143 11.54 2.81 16.40
C VAL A 143 11.21 1.65 17.33
#